data_a9e3f462d42e7dac17a2596a7af96f55
#
_entry.id   a9e3f462d42e7dac17a2596a7af96f55
#
_cell.length_a   1.000
_cell.length_b   1.000
_cell.length_c   1.000
_cell.angle_alpha   90.00
_cell.angle_beta   90.00
_cell.angle_gamma   90.00
#
_symmetry.space_group_name_H-M   'P 1'
#
loop_
_entity.id
_entity.type
_entity.pdbx_description
1 polymer ?
#
loop_
_entity_poly.entity_id
_entity_poly.type
_entity_poly.pdbx_seq_one_letter_code
_entity_poly.pdbx_strand_id
1 'polypeptide(L)'
;MIRRSAIPAGNLRILLADSHSVPSHGTSRSARSTVQVDSALSRALTAAALEIYLGRKPSSEELSGEMRIPGEKPWFPAHPDFYYNISHSGGIAVCGLSDHPIGIDIQKVTKNTKQILRIAMRFFSAEEQESLQELQDTNEPAAMCRLFCRYWTARESYIKLIGRGLAEPFENFRPDLDAGVIHALRSHCTDSTGPLSEDTFYLTECPAPEGFCLTVCSTVPLPACTPEEIFDHS
;
A
#
# COMPACT_ATOMS: atom_id res chain seq x y z
N MET A 1 12.29 -7.81 -28.75
CA MET A 1 11.55 -8.96 -28.18
C MET A 1 11.13 -8.56 -26.78
N ILE A 2 9.88 -8.11 -26.60
CA ILE A 2 9.37 -7.65 -25.30
C ILE A 2 9.28 -8.89 -24.41
N ARG A 3 10.13 -8.97 -23.37
CA ARG A 3 10.01 -10.01 -22.33
C ARG A 3 8.71 -9.71 -21.57
N ARG A 4 7.75 -10.63 -21.67
CA ARG A 4 6.56 -10.58 -20.81
C ARG A 4 7.03 -10.65 -19.36
N SER A 5 6.45 -9.81 -18.51
CA SER A 5 6.58 -9.86 -17.06
C SER A 5 6.51 -11.30 -16.56
N ALA A 6 7.36 -11.69 -15.62
CA ALA A 6 7.29 -13.00 -14.96
C ALA A 6 6.02 -13.15 -14.08
N ILE A 7 5.24 -12.07 -13.95
CA ILE A 7 3.96 -12.07 -13.26
C ILE A 7 2.88 -12.36 -14.31
N PRO A 8 2.14 -13.49 -14.19
CA PRO A 8 1.04 -13.79 -15.10
C PRO A 8 -0.05 -12.71 -15.05
N ALA A 9 -0.78 -12.52 -16.17
CA ALA A 9 -1.85 -11.53 -16.26
C ALA A 9 -2.92 -11.72 -15.16
N GLY A 10 -3.32 -10.62 -14.52
CA GLY A 10 -4.32 -10.61 -13.45
C GLY A 10 -3.79 -11.15 -12.11
N ASN A 11 -2.48 -11.27 -11.92
CA ASN A 11 -1.88 -11.74 -10.67
C ASN A 11 -1.28 -10.61 -9.83
N LEU A 12 -1.39 -10.82 -8.53
CA LEU A 12 -0.77 -10.02 -7.48
C LEU A 12 0.22 -10.90 -6.72
N ARG A 13 1.43 -10.39 -6.49
CA ARG A 13 2.37 -10.95 -5.51
C ARG A 13 2.68 -9.89 -4.47
N ILE A 14 2.81 -10.31 -3.23
CA ILE A 14 3.19 -9.43 -2.12
C ILE A 14 4.40 -10.05 -1.43
N LEU A 15 5.47 -9.29 -1.35
CA LEU A 15 6.68 -9.63 -0.59
C LEU A 15 6.60 -8.91 0.75
N LEU A 16 7.04 -9.58 1.81
CA LEU A 16 7.08 -9.06 3.18
C LEU A 16 8.49 -9.15 3.76
N ALA A 17 8.89 -8.12 4.49
CA ALA A 17 10.11 -8.09 5.28
C ALA A 17 9.83 -7.53 6.67
N ASP A 18 10.33 -8.21 7.69
CA ASP A 18 10.26 -7.77 9.08
C ASP A 18 11.62 -7.21 9.51
N SER A 19 11.62 -6.13 10.26
CA SER A 19 12.82 -5.51 10.85
C SER A 19 13.63 -6.46 11.75
N HIS A 20 12.98 -7.47 12.32
CA HIS A 20 13.62 -8.51 13.12
C HIS A 20 14.40 -9.52 12.28
N SER A 21 14.06 -9.66 11.01
CA SER A 21 14.65 -10.61 10.06
C SER A 21 15.85 -10.04 9.29
N VAL A 22 16.15 -8.74 9.42
CA VAL A 22 17.29 -8.13 8.72
C VAL A 22 18.61 -8.63 9.33
N PRO A 23 19.51 -9.28 8.56
CA PRO A 23 20.81 -9.71 9.05
C PRO A 23 21.61 -8.53 9.62
N SER A 24 22.07 -8.64 10.85
CA SER A 24 22.89 -7.62 11.51
C SER A 24 24.34 -7.74 11.05
N HIS A 25 24.69 -7.11 9.92
CA HIS A 25 26.11 -6.97 9.57
C HIS A 25 26.76 -5.90 10.46
N GLY A 26 27.36 -6.34 11.57
CA GLY A 26 28.42 -5.63 12.29
C GLY A 26 28.09 -4.36 13.09
N THR A 27 26.84 -3.89 13.13
CA THR A 27 26.43 -2.75 13.97
C THR A 27 25.35 -3.18 14.97
N SER A 28 25.52 -2.82 16.25
CA SER A 28 24.55 -3.20 17.28
C SER A 28 23.15 -2.71 16.91
N ARG A 29 22.13 -3.56 17.12
CA ARG A 29 20.70 -3.26 16.89
C ARG A 29 20.23 -1.95 17.53
N SER A 30 20.90 -1.51 18.58
CA SER A 30 20.57 -0.32 19.38
C SER A 30 20.85 1.03 18.69
N ALA A 31 21.56 1.07 17.58
CA ALA A 31 22.07 2.31 16.99
C ALA A 31 21.39 2.75 15.69
N ARG A 32 20.49 1.95 15.10
CA ARG A 32 19.79 2.32 13.85
C ARG A 32 18.48 3.03 14.17
N SER A 33 18.26 4.20 13.55
CA SER A 33 16.95 4.87 13.61
C SER A 33 15.89 4.05 12.83
N THR A 34 14.62 4.18 13.23
CA THR A 34 13.48 3.54 12.51
C THR A 34 13.53 3.84 11.01
N VAL A 35 13.84 5.08 10.64
CA VAL A 35 13.96 5.52 9.22
C VAL A 35 15.04 4.74 8.47
N GLN A 36 16.17 4.43 9.10
CA GLN A 36 17.24 3.65 8.47
C GLN A 36 16.84 2.19 8.25
N VAL A 37 16.09 1.61 9.19
CA VAL A 37 15.57 0.24 9.08
C VAL A 37 14.54 0.17 7.96
N ASP A 38 13.56 1.07 7.95
CA ASP A 38 12.52 1.13 6.92
C ASP A 38 13.12 1.31 5.52
N SER A 39 14.15 2.16 5.38
CA SER A 39 14.88 2.34 4.12
C SER A 39 15.65 1.08 3.68
N ALA A 40 16.20 0.32 4.61
CA ALA A 40 16.89 -0.93 4.30
C ALA A 40 15.90 -2.02 3.85
N LEU A 41 14.78 -2.17 4.56
CA LEU A 41 13.70 -3.09 4.19
C LEU A 41 13.14 -2.76 2.80
N SER A 42 12.85 -1.49 2.54
CA SER A 42 12.35 -1.04 1.24
C SER A 42 13.31 -1.38 0.10
N ARG A 43 14.63 -1.17 0.28
CA ARG A 43 15.63 -1.53 -0.73
C ARG A 43 15.71 -3.04 -0.98
N ALA A 44 15.65 -3.85 0.08
CA ALA A 44 15.67 -5.31 -0.04
C ALA A 44 14.43 -5.81 -0.79
N LEU A 45 13.26 -5.28 -0.46
CA LEU A 45 12.01 -5.60 -1.15
C LEU A 45 12.03 -5.16 -2.62
N THR A 46 12.52 -3.95 -2.94
CA THR A 46 12.66 -3.50 -4.33
C THR A 46 13.59 -4.44 -5.12
N ALA A 47 14.72 -4.85 -4.54
CA ALA A 47 15.65 -5.76 -5.20
C ALA A 47 15.01 -7.13 -5.48
N ALA A 48 14.31 -7.71 -4.50
CA ALA A 48 13.61 -8.96 -4.65
C ALA A 48 12.47 -8.86 -5.69
N ALA A 49 11.73 -7.76 -5.67
CA ALA A 49 10.68 -7.48 -6.64
C ALA A 49 11.21 -7.38 -8.08
N LEU A 50 12.32 -6.67 -8.26
CA LEU A 50 12.97 -6.55 -9.58
C LEU A 50 13.55 -7.89 -10.05
N GLU A 51 14.10 -8.72 -9.13
CA GLU A 51 14.55 -10.07 -9.44
C GLU A 51 13.43 -10.95 -9.97
N ILE A 52 12.27 -10.91 -9.34
CA ILE A 52 11.07 -11.63 -9.78
C ILE A 52 10.64 -11.15 -11.17
N TYR A 53 10.59 -9.83 -11.38
CA TYR A 53 10.20 -9.25 -12.66
C TYR A 53 11.15 -9.63 -13.79
N LEU A 54 12.46 -9.60 -13.54
CA LEU A 54 13.50 -9.95 -14.54
C LEU A 54 13.63 -11.46 -14.75
N GLY A 55 13.20 -12.29 -13.78
CA GLY A 55 13.45 -13.74 -13.75
C GLY A 55 14.94 -14.08 -13.56
N ARG A 56 15.74 -13.15 -13.05
CA ARG A 56 17.16 -13.29 -12.72
C ARG A 56 17.59 -12.22 -11.73
N LYS A 57 18.72 -12.44 -11.06
CA LYS A 57 19.29 -11.44 -10.16
C LYS A 57 19.60 -10.12 -10.90
N PRO A 58 19.12 -8.97 -10.41
CA PRO A 58 19.42 -7.67 -11.01
C PRO A 58 20.89 -7.29 -10.79
N SER A 59 21.46 -6.54 -11.72
CA SER A 59 22.79 -5.94 -11.57
C SER A 59 22.72 -4.71 -10.64
N SER A 60 23.89 -4.28 -10.15
CA SER A 60 23.97 -3.04 -9.35
C SER A 60 23.53 -1.80 -10.13
N GLU A 61 23.78 -1.78 -11.44
CA GLU A 61 23.35 -0.70 -12.33
C GLU A 61 21.83 -0.67 -12.48
N GLU A 62 21.19 -1.84 -12.68
CA GLU A 62 19.74 -1.94 -12.75
C GLU A 62 19.10 -1.48 -11.44
N LEU A 63 19.62 -1.89 -10.29
CA LEU A 63 19.12 -1.44 -8.98
C LEU A 63 19.28 0.07 -8.76
N SER A 64 20.37 0.66 -9.23
CA SER A 64 20.61 2.11 -9.14
C SER A 64 19.78 2.93 -10.13
N GLY A 65 19.16 2.28 -11.11
CA GLY A 65 18.28 2.90 -12.11
C GLY A 65 16.90 3.30 -11.59
N GLU A 66 16.57 3.03 -10.31
CA GLU A 66 15.31 3.48 -9.70
C GLU A 66 15.28 5.00 -9.61
N MET A 67 14.27 5.61 -10.20
CA MET A 67 14.01 7.05 -10.10
C MET A 67 13.07 7.34 -8.95
N ARG A 68 13.44 8.33 -8.12
CA ARG A 68 12.66 8.82 -6.96
C ARG A 68 12.54 10.32 -7.04
N ILE A 69 11.35 10.80 -7.36
CA ILE A 69 11.01 12.23 -7.31
C ILE A 69 10.21 12.47 -6.02
N PRO A 70 10.55 13.49 -5.22
CA PRO A 70 9.78 13.81 -4.01
C PRO A 70 8.29 14.02 -4.32
N GLY A 71 7.43 13.29 -3.62
CA GLY A 71 5.97 13.35 -3.83
C GLY A 71 5.44 12.46 -4.95
N GLU A 72 6.30 11.80 -5.71
CA GLU A 72 5.92 10.85 -6.75
C GLU A 72 6.24 9.41 -6.36
N LYS A 73 5.61 8.49 -7.06
CA LYS A 73 5.84 7.05 -6.92
C LYS A 73 7.20 6.69 -7.53
N PRO A 74 8.06 5.90 -6.85
CA PRO A 74 9.31 5.45 -7.45
C PRO A 74 9.04 4.51 -8.63
N TRP A 75 9.88 4.59 -9.67
CA TRP A 75 9.77 3.75 -10.86
C TRP A 75 11.15 3.47 -11.48
N PHE A 76 11.19 2.48 -12.38
CA PHE A 76 12.37 2.17 -13.17
C PHE A 76 12.14 2.57 -14.63
N PRO A 77 12.79 3.65 -15.14
CA PRO A 77 12.62 4.09 -16.53
C PRO A 77 12.97 3.01 -17.58
N ALA A 78 13.91 2.13 -17.27
CA ALA A 78 14.28 1.01 -18.12
C ALA A 78 13.23 -0.12 -18.16
N HIS A 79 12.26 -0.10 -17.24
CA HIS A 79 11.24 -1.13 -17.05
C HIS A 79 9.85 -0.48 -16.84
N PRO A 80 9.27 0.18 -17.85
CA PRO A 80 8.03 0.94 -17.70
C PRO A 80 6.81 0.09 -17.31
N ASP A 81 6.86 -1.23 -17.59
CA ASP A 81 5.80 -2.20 -17.25
C ASP A 81 6.07 -2.92 -15.92
N PHE A 82 7.04 -2.47 -15.15
CA PHE A 82 7.32 -2.99 -13.81
C PHE A 82 6.49 -2.22 -12.78
N TYR A 83 5.28 -2.70 -12.52
CA TYR A 83 4.37 -2.10 -11.55
C TYR A 83 4.63 -2.68 -10.16
N TYR A 84 5.15 -1.85 -9.28
CA TYR A 84 5.37 -2.19 -7.88
C TYR A 84 5.01 -1.01 -6.99
N ASN A 85 4.74 -1.30 -5.74
CA ASN A 85 4.55 -0.28 -4.73
C ASN A 85 4.96 -0.81 -3.35
N ILE A 86 5.43 0.06 -2.46
CA ILE A 86 5.96 -0.30 -1.14
C ILE A 86 5.19 0.44 -0.06
N SER A 87 4.96 -0.25 1.06
CA SER A 87 4.48 0.34 2.30
C SER A 87 5.22 -0.25 3.49
N HIS A 88 5.26 0.50 4.60
CA HIS A 88 5.84 0.03 5.86
C HIS A 88 5.10 0.61 7.06
N SER A 89 4.95 -0.18 8.11
CA SER A 89 4.36 0.23 9.37
C SER A 89 4.82 -0.71 10.49
N GLY A 90 5.12 -0.15 11.66
CA GLY A 90 5.39 -0.93 12.87
C GLY A 90 6.52 -1.95 12.76
N GLY A 91 7.53 -1.71 11.92
CA GLY A 91 8.68 -2.58 11.71
C GLY A 91 8.48 -3.63 10.60
N ILE A 92 7.33 -3.66 9.96
CA ILE A 92 7.03 -4.50 8.80
C ILE A 92 7.00 -3.64 7.55
N ALA A 93 7.60 -4.12 6.47
CA ALA A 93 7.51 -3.56 5.14
C ALA A 93 6.94 -4.58 4.16
N VAL A 94 6.18 -4.11 3.18
CA VAL A 94 5.61 -4.93 2.11
C VAL A 94 5.89 -4.30 0.75
N CYS A 95 6.03 -5.13 -0.27
CA CYS A 95 6.10 -4.72 -1.67
C CYS A 95 5.08 -5.52 -2.48
N GLY A 96 4.10 -4.83 -3.05
CA GLY A 96 3.19 -5.42 -4.03
C GLY A 96 3.78 -5.34 -5.44
N LEU A 97 3.58 -6.41 -6.22
CA LEU A 97 3.91 -6.50 -7.64
C LEU A 97 2.68 -6.97 -8.41
N SER A 98 2.45 -6.36 -9.58
CA SER A 98 1.36 -6.74 -10.48
C SER A 98 1.75 -6.48 -11.94
N ASP A 99 0.97 -7.00 -12.86
CA ASP A 99 1.00 -6.65 -14.27
C ASP A 99 0.21 -5.38 -14.63
N HIS A 100 -0.41 -4.75 -13.61
CA HIS A 100 -1.15 -3.50 -13.70
C HIS A 100 -0.69 -2.50 -12.63
N PRO A 101 -0.96 -1.19 -12.82
CA PRO A 101 -0.71 -0.22 -11.77
C PRO A 101 -1.41 -0.57 -10.46
N ILE A 102 -0.66 -0.56 -9.36
CA ILE A 102 -1.16 -0.84 -8.01
C ILE A 102 -0.66 0.19 -7.01
N GLY A 103 -1.40 0.35 -5.91
CA GLY A 103 -0.93 0.93 -4.67
C GLY A 103 -1.14 -0.06 -3.55
N ILE A 104 -0.24 -0.14 -2.60
CA ILE A 104 -0.31 -1.03 -1.43
C ILE A 104 -0.14 -0.24 -0.15
N ASP A 105 -0.93 -0.57 0.86
CA ASP A 105 -0.71 -0.04 2.19
C ASP A 105 -0.82 -1.11 3.26
N ILE A 106 0.15 -1.13 4.19
CA ILE A 106 0.13 -1.91 5.42
C ILE A 106 0.14 -0.96 6.60
N GLN A 107 -0.74 -1.20 7.56
CA GLN A 107 -0.84 -0.36 8.75
C GLN A 107 -0.98 -1.20 10.01
N LYS A 108 -0.16 -0.88 11.03
CA LYS A 108 -0.34 -1.43 12.37
C LYS A 108 -1.61 -0.86 13.00
N VAL A 109 -2.47 -1.73 13.51
CA VAL A 109 -3.71 -1.32 14.20
C VAL A 109 -3.35 -0.53 15.47
N THR A 110 -3.74 0.73 15.52
CA THR A 110 -3.57 1.56 16.71
C THR A 110 -4.64 1.24 17.73
N LYS A 111 -4.29 1.30 19.02
CA LYS A 111 -5.25 1.16 20.13
C LYS A 111 -5.72 2.51 20.69
N ASN A 112 -5.30 3.62 20.09
CA ASN A 112 -5.63 4.97 20.55
C ASN A 112 -6.96 5.44 19.92
N THR A 113 -8.07 5.08 20.53
CA THR A 113 -9.43 5.41 20.06
C THR A 113 -9.66 6.91 19.91
N LYS A 114 -9.13 7.75 20.82
CA LYS A 114 -9.25 9.21 20.74
C LYS A 114 -8.55 9.78 19.50
N GLN A 115 -7.41 9.22 19.14
CA GLN A 115 -6.69 9.62 17.92
C GLN A 115 -7.46 9.18 16.67
N ILE A 116 -8.01 7.97 16.67
CA ILE A 116 -8.84 7.43 15.58
C ILE A 116 -9.99 8.39 15.28
N LEU A 117 -10.80 8.73 16.26
CA LEU A 117 -11.96 9.61 16.07
C LEU A 117 -11.55 10.99 15.56
N ARG A 118 -10.46 11.56 16.09
CA ARG A 118 -9.97 12.86 15.62
C ARG A 118 -9.51 12.83 14.15
N ILE A 119 -8.89 11.73 13.72
CA ILE A 119 -8.49 11.56 12.32
C ILE A 119 -9.72 11.33 11.44
N ALA A 120 -10.64 10.46 11.88
CA ALA A 120 -11.87 10.18 11.15
C ALA A 120 -12.71 11.44 10.94
N MET A 121 -12.90 12.27 11.97
CA MET A 121 -13.62 13.55 11.87
C MET A 121 -13.02 14.51 10.83
N ARG A 122 -11.75 14.37 10.51
CA ARG A 122 -11.06 15.26 9.57
C ARG A 122 -11.04 14.72 8.13
N PHE A 123 -11.01 13.41 7.97
CA PHE A 123 -10.65 12.79 6.70
C PHE A 123 -11.67 11.77 6.18
N PHE A 124 -12.62 11.33 7.00
CA PHE A 124 -13.55 10.26 6.63
C PHE A 124 -14.92 10.86 6.28
N SER A 125 -15.68 10.14 5.45
CA SER A 125 -17.04 10.51 5.13
C SER A 125 -17.97 10.41 6.36
N ALA A 126 -19.17 10.99 6.27
CA ALA A 126 -20.15 10.91 7.35
C ALA A 126 -20.52 9.46 7.68
N GLU A 127 -20.71 8.62 6.65
CA GLU A 127 -21.07 7.20 6.81
C GLU A 127 -19.93 6.40 7.49
N GLU A 128 -18.67 6.66 7.12
CA GLU A 128 -17.51 6.03 7.76
C GLU A 128 -17.37 6.47 9.23
N GLN A 129 -17.64 7.75 9.52
CA GLN A 129 -17.63 8.27 10.88
C GLN A 129 -18.74 7.66 11.73
N GLU A 130 -19.95 7.52 11.18
CA GLU A 130 -21.10 6.87 11.82
C GLU A 130 -20.78 5.42 12.17
N SER A 131 -20.21 4.65 11.24
CA SER A 131 -19.80 3.25 11.47
C SER A 131 -18.78 3.12 12.62
N LEU A 132 -17.84 4.06 12.72
CA LEU A 132 -16.88 4.08 13.84
C LEU A 132 -17.53 4.49 15.16
N GLN A 133 -18.49 5.42 15.11
CA GLN A 133 -19.22 5.89 16.29
C GLN A 133 -20.12 4.79 16.86
N GLU A 134 -20.81 4.02 16.03
CA GLU A 134 -21.60 2.87 16.45
C GLU A 134 -20.78 1.86 17.27
N LEU A 135 -19.55 1.53 16.79
CA LEU A 135 -18.65 0.64 17.52
C LEU A 135 -18.12 1.23 18.82
N GLN A 136 -18.03 2.56 18.92
CA GLN A 136 -17.72 3.23 20.16
C GLN A 136 -18.90 3.14 21.14
N ASP A 137 -20.11 3.38 20.70
CA ASP A 137 -21.34 3.40 21.52
C ASP A 137 -21.67 1.98 22.03
N THR A 138 -21.37 0.95 21.25
CA THR A 138 -21.49 -0.47 21.67
C THR A 138 -20.29 -0.96 22.50
N ASN A 139 -19.32 -0.07 22.80
CA ASN A 139 -18.11 -0.38 23.57
C ASN A 139 -17.25 -1.49 22.98
N GLU A 140 -17.06 -1.45 21.64
CA GLU A 140 -16.25 -2.39 20.88
C GLU A 140 -14.94 -1.75 20.36
N PRO A 141 -14.02 -1.31 21.24
CA PRO A 141 -12.85 -0.53 20.86
C PRO A 141 -11.89 -1.31 19.91
N ALA A 142 -11.81 -2.62 20.04
CA ALA A 142 -10.96 -3.43 19.16
C ALA A 142 -11.51 -3.48 17.73
N ALA A 143 -12.83 -3.65 17.56
CA ALA A 143 -13.50 -3.63 16.27
C ALA A 143 -13.38 -2.25 15.62
N MET A 144 -13.60 -1.17 16.39
CA MET A 144 -13.43 0.21 15.91
C MET A 144 -12.00 0.49 15.44
N CYS A 145 -10.98 0.08 16.19
CA CYS A 145 -9.59 0.25 15.80
C CYS A 145 -9.27 -0.49 14.50
N ARG A 146 -9.81 -1.69 14.33
CA ARG A 146 -9.62 -2.50 13.13
C ARG A 146 -10.38 -1.91 11.93
N LEU A 147 -11.62 -1.46 12.10
CA LEU A 147 -12.40 -0.81 11.03
C LEU A 147 -11.72 0.47 10.54
N PHE A 148 -11.27 1.32 11.47
CA PHE A 148 -10.48 2.49 11.11
C PHE A 148 -9.23 2.13 10.29
N CYS A 149 -8.49 1.08 10.72
CA CYS A 149 -7.29 0.62 10.04
C CYS A 149 -7.60 0.16 8.60
N ARG A 150 -8.72 -0.54 8.38
CA ARG A 150 -9.19 -0.96 7.04
C ARG A 150 -9.51 0.24 6.15
N TYR A 151 -10.28 1.22 6.63
CA TYR A 151 -10.55 2.46 5.89
C TYR A 151 -9.27 3.23 5.57
N TRP A 152 -8.35 3.29 6.53
CA TRP A 152 -7.08 3.99 6.35
C TRP A 152 -6.23 3.33 5.27
N THR A 153 -6.01 2.01 5.34
CA THR A 153 -5.22 1.29 4.34
C THR A 153 -5.86 1.32 2.95
N ALA A 154 -7.18 1.29 2.85
CA ALA A 154 -7.90 1.46 1.59
C ALA A 154 -7.61 2.85 0.97
N ARG A 155 -7.67 3.92 1.75
CA ARG A 155 -7.39 5.29 1.30
C ARG A 155 -5.94 5.48 0.89
N GLU A 156 -5.00 5.05 1.72
CA GLU A 156 -3.57 5.16 1.44
C GLU A 156 -3.15 4.33 0.23
N SER A 157 -3.71 3.13 0.04
CA SER A 157 -3.43 2.31 -1.14
C SER A 157 -3.92 2.99 -2.43
N TYR A 158 -5.08 3.66 -2.41
CA TYR A 158 -5.56 4.44 -3.53
C TYR A 158 -4.67 5.65 -3.84
N ILE A 159 -4.31 6.44 -2.83
CA ILE A 159 -3.41 7.60 -2.98
C ILE A 159 -2.06 7.16 -3.57
N LYS A 160 -1.55 6.02 -3.13
CA LYS A 160 -0.31 5.42 -3.67
C LYS A 160 -0.49 4.92 -5.10
N LEU A 161 -1.68 4.40 -5.46
CA LEU A 161 -1.98 3.99 -6.83
C LEU A 161 -1.92 5.19 -7.79
N ILE A 162 -2.61 6.29 -7.45
CA ILE A 162 -2.66 7.48 -8.31
C ILE A 162 -1.37 8.32 -8.26
N GLY A 163 -0.50 8.10 -7.27
CA GLY A 163 0.80 8.75 -7.17
C GLY A 163 0.77 10.24 -6.79
N ARG A 164 -0.36 10.77 -6.30
CA ARG A 164 -0.51 12.19 -5.95
C ARG A 164 -0.13 12.51 -4.49
N GLY A 165 0.19 11.50 -3.69
CA GLY A 165 0.52 11.66 -2.27
C GLY A 165 -0.60 12.36 -1.50
N LEU A 166 -0.27 13.06 -0.43
CA LEU A 166 -1.23 13.81 0.40
C LEU A 166 -1.83 15.06 -0.29
N ALA A 167 -1.47 15.33 -1.54
CA ALA A 167 -2.09 16.42 -2.31
C ALA A 167 -3.50 16.06 -2.82
N GLU A 168 -3.86 14.77 -2.85
CA GLU A 168 -5.22 14.35 -3.20
C GLU A 168 -6.17 14.60 -2.02
N PRO A 169 -7.20 15.43 -2.19
CA PRO A 169 -8.20 15.67 -1.15
C PRO A 169 -8.99 14.40 -0.85
N PHE A 170 -9.14 14.08 0.42
CA PHE A 170 -9.83 12.86 0.88
C PHE A 170 -11.34 12.86 0.54
N GLU A 171 -11.94 14.03 0.33
CA GLU A 171 -13.32 14.19 -0.12
C GLU A 171 -13.56 13.79 -1.59
N ASN A 172 -12.49 13.68 -2.39
CA ASN A 172 -12.60 13.33 -3.80
C ASN A 172 -12.81 11.84 -4.05
N PHE A 173 -12.73 11.01 -3.02
CA PHE A 173 -12.89 9.56 -3.17
C PHE A 173 -13.41 8.91 -1.88
N ARG A 174 -14.13 7.80 -2.06
CA ARG A 174 -14.75 7.06 -0.98
C ARG A 174 -14.50 5.55 -1.12
N PRO A 175 -13.91 4.90 -0.12
CA PRO A 175 -13.86 3.44 -0.06
C PRO A 175 -15.24 2.86 0.25
N ASP A 176 -15.60 1.83 -0.48
CA ASP A 176 -16.67 0.89 -0.15
C ASP A 176 -16.00 -0.46 0.16
N LEU A 177 -15.83 -0.75 1.46
CA LEU A 177 -15.13 -1.95 1.90
C LEU A 177 -15.95 -3.22 1.66
N ASP A 178 -17.28 -3.13 1.62
CA ASP A 178 -18.16 -4.27 1.40
C ASP A 178 -18.19 -4.67 -0.07
N ALA A 179 -18.24 -3.67 -0.97
CA ALA A 179 -18.12 -3.89 -2.40
C ALA A 179 -16.68 -4.13 -2.88
N GLY A 180 -15.67 -3.84 -2.05
CA GLY A 180 -14.26 -3.96 -2.40
C GLY A 180 -13.82 -2.97 -3.48
N VAL A 181 -14.30 -1.72 -3.42
CA VAL A 181 -14.01 -0.70 -4.42
C VAL A 181 -13.74 0.68 -3.79
N ILE A 182 -13.14 1.56 -4.59
CA ILE A 182 -13.10 3.00 -4.34
C ILE A 182 -13.84 3.70 -5.47
N HIS A 183 -14.78 4.55 -5.09
CA HIS A 183 -15.43 5.52 -5.96
C HIS A 183 -14.65 6.83 -5.90
N ALA A 184 -14.07 7.26 -7.03
CA ALA A 184 -13.32 8.50 -7.12
C ALA A 184 -13.99 9.47 -8.09
N LEU A 185 -14.18 10.71 -7.64
CA LEU A 185 -14.67 11.78 -8.51
C LEU A 185 -13.59 12.10 -9.55
N ARG A 186 -13.93 12.11 -10.82
CA ARG A 186 -13.03 12.62 -11.85
C ARG A 186 -12.74 14.08 -11.56
N SER A 187 -11.51 14.40 -11.20
CA SER A 187 -11.04 15.78 -11.22
C SER A 187 -11.01 16.24 -12.67
N HIS A 188 -11.84 17.21 -13.01
CA HIS A 188 -12.04 17.72 -14.36
C HIS A 188 -10.72 18.04 -15.09
N CYS A 189 -10.55 17.46 -16.26
CA CYS A 189 -10.03 18.23 -17.38
C CYS A 189 -11.05 19.34 -17.68
N THR A 190 -10.59 20.56 -17.80
CA THR A 190 -11.30 21.83 -17.79
C THR A 190 -12.37 22.07 -18.87
N ASP A 191 -12.91 21.06 -19.55
CA ASP A 191 -13.74 21.25 -20.75
C ASP A 191 -15.05 20.46 -20.83
N SER A 192 -15.59 19.90 -19.74
CA SER A 192 -16.87 19.20 -19.85
C SER A 192 -17.94 19.74 -18.91
N THR A 193 -19.01 20.31 -19.49
CA THR A 193 -20.28 20.70 -18.87
C THR A 193 -21.20 19.48 -18.58
N GLY A 194 -20.63 18.26 -18.53
CA GLY A 194 -21.36 17.03 -18.25
C GLY A 194 -21.42 16.69 -16.75
N PRO A 195 -22.31 15.78 -16.32
CA PRO A 195 -22.37 15.30 -14.95
C PRO A 195 -21.03 14.67 -14.57
N LEU A 196 -20.63 14.83 -13.28
CA LEU A 196 -19.44 14.22 -12.71
C LEU A 196 -19.52 12.71 -12.95
N SER A 197 -18.53 12.14 -13.66
CA SER A 197 -18.38 10.69 -13.79
C SER A 197 -17.49 10.20 -12.67
N GLU A 198 -17.89 9.12 -12.03
CA GLU A 198 -17.05 8.43 -11.04
C GLU A 198 -16.18 7.37 -11.74
N ASP A 199 -14.90 7.32 -11.36
CA ASP A 199 -14.04 6.21 -11.69
C ASP A 199 -14.04 5.20 -10.55
N THR A 200 -14.11 3.92 -10.89
CA THR A 200 -14.07 2.83 -9.92
C THR A 200 -12.70 2.18 -9.92
N PHE A 201 -12.12 2.05 -8.74
CA PHE A 201 -10.88 1.30 -8.49
C PHE A 201 -11.20 0.12 -7.57
N TYR A 202 -10.42 -0.93 -7.66
CA TYR A 202 -10.67 -2.18 -6.95
C TYR A 202 -9.79 -2.28 -5.71
N LEU A 203 -10.38 -2.65 -4.59
CA LEU A 203 -9.70 -2.92 -3.34
C LEU A 203 -9.59 -4.41 -3.12
N THR A 204 -8.40 -4.85 -2.74
CA THR A 204 -8.15 -6.23 -2.32
C THR A 204 -7.55 -6.21 -0.92
N GLU A 205 -8.34 -6.60 0.08
CA GLU A 205 -7.82 -6.84 1.42
C GLU A 205 -7.08 -8.18 1.44
N CYS A 206 -5.83 -8.15 1.86
CA CYS A 206 -4.96 -9.32 1.88
C CYS A 206 -4.71 -9.79 3.32
N PRO A 207 -4.40 -11.09 3.53
CA PRO A 207 -3.89 -11.57 4.81
C PRO A 207 -2.70 -10.72 5.27
N ALA A 208 -2.67 -10.40 6.56
CA ALA A 208 -1.63 -9.59 7.16
C ALA A 208 -1.18 -10.21 8.48
N PRO A 209 0.05 -9.94 8.97
CA PRO A 209 0.46 -10.31 10.31
C PRO A 209 -0.53 -9.84 11.38
N GLU A 210 -0.55 -10.54 12.52
CA GLU A 210 -1.46 -10.19 13.62
C GLU A 210 -1.28 -8.72 14.04
N GLY A 211 -2.38 -8.00 14.19
CA GLY A 211 -2.39 -6.59 14.55
C GLY A 211 -2.10 -5.63 13.39
N PHE A 212 -2.17 -6.08 12.15
CA PHE A 212 -2.05 -5.24 10.95
C PHE A 212 -3.26 -5.37 10.03
N CYS A 213 -3.45 -4.35 9.18
CA CYS A 213 -4.30 -4.40 8.00
C CYS A 213 -3.42 -4.20 6.75
N LEU A 214 -3.77 -4.86 5.66
CA LEU A 214 -3.06 -4.81 4.39
C LEU A 214 -4.07 -4.74 3.25
N THR A 215 -3.96 -3.68 2.44
CA THR A 215 -4.86 -3.44 1.31
C THR A 215 -4.06 -3.09 0.07
N VAL A 216 -4.49 -3.63 -1.06
CA VAL A 216 -4.02 -3.26 -2.40
C VAL A 216 -5.17 -2.57 -3.13
N CYS A 217 -4.87 -1.44 -3.78
CA CYS A 217 -5.74 -0.77 -4.72
C CYS A 217 -5.21 -0.92 -6.13
N SER A 218 -6.08 -1.17 -7.10
CA SER A 218 -5.70 -1.42 -8.50
C SER A 218 -6.76 -0.91 -9.48
N THR A 219 -6.36 -0.81 -10.76
CA THR A 219 -7.26 -0.41 -11.86
C THR A 219 -8.11 -1.57 -12.39
N VAL A 220 -7.79 -2.80 -11.99
CA VAL A 220 -8.51 -4.04 -12.34
C VAL A 220 -8.69 -4.91 -11.11
N PRO A 221 -9.72 -5.77 -11.06
CA PRO A 221 -9.86 -6.73 -9.95
C PRO A 221 -8.64 -7.64 -9.85
N LEU A 222 -8.07 -7.76 -8.65
CA LEU A 222 -6.97 -8.67 -8.35
C LEU A 222 -7.37 -9.66 -7.25
N PRO A 223 -6.91 -10.92 -7.32
CA PRO A 223 -7.15 -11.89 -6.25
C PRO A 223 -6.36 -11.49 -5.00
N ALA A 224 -6.92 -11.76 -3.82
CA ALA A 224 -6.15 -11.68 -2.58
C ALA A 224 -5.01 -12.71 -2.58
N CYS A 225 -3.83 -12.30 -2.12
CA CYS A 225 -2.69 -13.19 -1.97
C CYS A 225 -2.06 -13.05 -0.58
N THR A 226 -1.51 -14.15 -0.09
CA THR A 226 -0.74 -14.15 1.16
C THR A 226 0.66 -13.59 0.88
N PRO A 227 1.15 -12.65 1.71
CA PRO A 227 2.51 -12.15 1.59
C PRO A 227 3.57 -13.25 1.74
N GLU A 228 4.62 -13.20 0.93
CA GLU A 228 5.77 -14.07 0.95
C GLU A 228 6.91 -13.38 1.71
N GLU A 229 7.46 -14.01 2.75
CA GLU A 229 8.61 -13.47 3.48
C GLU A 229 9.88 -13.61 2.62
N ILE A 230 10.66 -12.52 2.50
CA ILE A 230 11.91 -12.52 1.70
C ILE A 230 13.16 -12.87 2.52
N PHE A 231 13.05 -12.89 3.85
CA PHE A 231 14.12 -13.35 4.75
C PHE A 231 13.67 -14.64 5.42
N ASP A 232 14.32 -15.75 5.07
CA ASP A 232 14.08 -17.02 5.73
C ASP A 232 14.72 -17.03 7.13
N HIS A 233 13.98 -17.51 8.12
CA HIS A 233 14.42 -17.64 9.51
C HIS A 233 15.21 -18.96 9.78
N SER A 234 15.75 -19.60 8.72
CA SER A 234 16.52 -20.83 8.83
C SER A 234 17.95 -20.61 9.33
#